data_88d72613dbb59a04cfd27e63151da15b
#
_entry.id   88d72613dbb59a04cfd27e63151da15b
#
_cell.length_a   1.000
_cell.length_b   1.000
_cell.length_c   1.000
_cell.angle_alpha   90.00
_cell.angle_beta   90.00
_cell.angle_gamma   90.00
#
_symmetry.space_group_name_H-M   'P 1'
#
loop_
_entity.id
_entity.type
_entity.pdbx_description
1 polymer ?
#
loop_
_entity_poly.entity_id
_entity_poly.type
_entity_poly.pdbx_seq_one_letter_code
_entity_poly.pdbx_strand_id
1 'polypeptide(L)'
;MSSLTKFFAELLSVVSLMGGAGGGDPTANPNALLSVGGTVAGLDSGEPLVLALGDTQLEVDQDGAFVFADFTRADAPYEVVIVSEPPRLDCDIEGASGITEGQDVTDIDISCSSNATTELFSADRLHQVRLTMTLEEWRAFELDTIRANYSINDASGSASPLTSFSHSEVYRQVDFTYLNADGTETQVEKVGFKMQGNTSRQYPVDQESEPNRPRRFAFSIKFDEEFDEDESVYACIDANGTPAAVSGEPCYDIVGQDLAEYPEADGREFMDVEKLRFRFNRDDPTYQREVLAHELLNAAGVPAARATHAQVNLVITGTEGQTLYNSALPQTFNMGVFTMMEQID
;
A
#
# COMPACT_ATOMS: atom_id res chain seq x y z
N MET A 1 2.11 -44.03 -8.73
CA MET A 1 1.92 -45.32 -8.12
C MET A 1 3.26 -45.87 -7.75
N SER A 2 3.54 -45.92 -6.50
CA SER A 2 4.57 -46.77 -5.90
C SER A 2 6.04 -46.53 -6.33
N SER A 3 6.84 -46.16 -5.34
CA SER A 3 8.30 -46.35 -5.30
C SER A 3 9.19 -45.18 -5.71
N LEU A 4 9.03 -44.03 -5.08
CA LEU A 4 10.09 -43.01 -5.05
C LEU A 4 10.10 -42.18 -3.75
N THR A 5 9.32 -42.54 -2.76
CA THR A 5 9.17 -41.78 -1.49
C THR A 5 9.82 -42.46 -0.29
N LYS A 6 10.82 -43.31 -0.49
CA LYS A 6 11.47 -44.07 0.58
C LYS A 6 13.00 -43.96 0.65
N PHE A 7 13.63 -42.99 -0.04
CA PHE A 7 15.11 -42.92 -0.07
C PHE A 7 15.72 -41.72 0.64
N PHE A 8 14.96 -40.84 1.26
CA PHE A 8 15.50 -39.67 1.98
C PHE A 8 15.29 -39.66 3.50
N ALA A 9 14.84 -40.76 4.07
CA ALA A 9 14.54 -40.85 5.52
C ALA A 9 15.59 -41.57 6.34
N GLU A 10 16.74 -41.90 5.83
CA GLU A 10 17.74 -42.73 6.57
C GLU A 10 19.15 -42.10 6.68
N LEU A 11 19.33 -40.80 6.53
CA LEU A 11 20.64 -40.15 6.71
C LEU A 11 20.72 -39.17 7.89
N LEU A 12 19.69 -39.10 8.75
CA LEU A 12 19.67 -38.21 9.94
C LEU A 12 19.60 -38.95 11.27
N SER A 13 20.18 -40.16 11.38
CA SER A 13 20.13 -40.98 12.60
C SER A 13 21.49 -41.54 13.03
N VAL A 14 22.56 -40.78 12.96
CA VAL A 14 23.82 -41.15 13.62
C VAL A 14 24.55 -39.90 14.12
N VAL A 15 23.98 -39.10 14.96
CA VAL A 15 24.72 -38.29 15.94
C VAL A 15 23.83 -38.07 17.15
N SER A 16 23.65 -39.09 17.92
CA SER A 16 23.21 -38.94 19.31
C SER A 16 23.59 -40.20 20.07
N LEU A 17 24.74 -40.15 20.66
CA LEU A 17 25.14 -40.85 21.88
C LEU A 17 26.66 -40.73 22.07
N MET A 18 27.10 -39.69 22.76
CA MET A 18 28.19 -39.79 23.72
C MET A 18 28.09 -38.63 24.70
N GLY A 19 27.32 -38.84 25.74
CA GLY A 19 27.47 -38.06 26.95
C GLY A 19 28.79 -38.46 27.61
N GLY A 20 29.60 -37.49 27.94
CA GLY A 20 30.86 -37.68 28.68
C GLY A 20 31.24 -36.38 29.36
N ALA A 21 31.25 -36.39 30.65
CA ALA A 21 31.57 -35.33 31.58
C ALA A 21 32.96 -34.70 31.36
N GLY A 22 33.04 -33.44 31.57
CA GLY A 22 34.14 -32.58 32.01
C GLY A 22 35.58 -33.01 31.78
N GLY A 23 36.24 -32.39 30.83
CA GLY A 23 37.66 -32.41 30.65
C GLY A 23 37.97 -31.59 29.40
N GLY A 24 38.54 -30.42 29.57
CA GLY A 24 38.99 -29.63 28.40
C GLY A 24 39.91 -30.48 27.52
N ASP A 25 39.48 -30.75 26.31
CA ASP A 25 40.28 -31.48 25.31
C ASP A 25 41.36 -30.51 24.79
N PRO A 26 42.64 -30.81 25.04
CA PRO A 26 43.76 -29.99 24.55
C PRO A 26 43.99 -30.09 23.03
N THR A 27 43.04 -30.69 22.31
CA THR A 27 43.15 -30.92 20.85
C THR A 27 42.22 -30.04 20.03
N ALA A 28 41.53 -29.03 20.60
CA ALA A 28 40.82 -28.07 19.81
C ALA A 28 41.79 -27.36 18.86
N ASN A 29 41.65 -27.60 17.56
CA ASN A 29 42.48 -26.98 16.54
C ASN A 29 42.15 -25.46 16.53
N PRO A 30 43.08 -24.59 17.00
CA PRO A 30 42.81 -23.14 17.04
C PRO A 30 42.62 -22.54 15.65
N ASN A 31 42.80 -23.30 14.60
CA ASN A 31 42.56 -22.92 13.21
C ASN A 31 41.35 -23.61 12.57
N ALA A 32 40.54 -24.32 13.38
CA ALA A 32 39.28 -24.84 12.86
C ALA A 32 38.38 -23.66 12.48
N LEU A 33 37.76 -23.73 11.29
CA LEU A 33 36.73 -22.80 10.87
C LEU A 33 35.41 -23.26 11.53
N LEU A 34 34.70 -22.29 12.06
CA LEU A 34 33.42 -22.49 12.69
C LEU A 34 32.31 -22.01 11.75
N SER A 35 31.17 -22.65 11.86
CA SER A 35 29.96 -22.22 11.15
C SER A 35 29.11 -21.26 12.00
N VAL A 36 28.35 -20.42 11.32
CA VAL A 36 27.35 -19.53 11.93
C VAL A 36 26.02 -19.79 11.27
N GLY A 37 25.00 -20.08 12.06
CA GLY A 37 23.68 -20.41 11.54
C GLY A 37 22.61 -20.43 12.62
N GLY A 38 21.44 -20.92 12.24
CA GLY A 38 20.27 -20.95 13.09
C GLY A 38 19.06 -21.53 12.40
N THR A 39 17.90 -21.03 12.73
CA THR A 39 16.61 -21.45 12.15
C THR A 39 15.84 -20.28 11.57
N VAL A 40 15.07 -20.55 10.52
CA VAL A 40 14.10 -19.63 9.92
C VAL A 40 12.73 -20.28 9.99
N ALA A 41 11.73 -19.52 10.40
CA ALA A 41 10.33 -19.93 10.44
C ALA A 41 9.41 -18.86 9.85
N GLY A 42 8.32 -19.28 9.21
CA GLY A 42 7.29 -18.39 8.67
C GLY A 42 7.54 -17.94 7.24
N LEU A 43 8.50 -18.54 6.52
CA LEU A 43 8.63 -18.33 5.08
C LEU A 43 7.47 -19.02 4.35
N ASP A 44 6.74 -18.25 3.55
CA ASP A 44 5.82 -18.83 2.58
C ASP A 44 6.59 -19.22 1.30
N SER A 45 5.98 -20.01 0.44
CA SER A 45 6.59 -20.42 -0.83
C SER A 45 6.58 -19.23 -1.82
N GLY A 46 7.63 -18.44 -1.83
CA GLY A 46 7.72 -17.25 -2.66
C GLY A 46 9.16 -16.87 -3.01
N GLU A 47 9.48 -15.60 -2.87
CA GLU A 47 10.85 -15.11 -3.03
C GLU A 47 11.69 -15.47 -1.81
N PRO A 48 13.02 -15.67 -1.97
CA PRO A 48 13.88 -16.06 -0.88
C PRO A 48 14.16 -14.91 0.10
N LEU A 49 14.33 -15.25 1.37
CA LEU A 49 14.99 -14.41 2.36
C LEU A 49 16.49 -14.41 2.06
N VAL A 50 17.10 -13.24 1.92
CA VAL A 50 18.53 -13.12 1.67
C VAL A 50 19.21 -12.64 2.94
N LEU A 51 20.11 -13.48 3.45
CA LEU A 51 20.93 -13.20 4.62
C LEU A 51 22.37 -12.88 4.17
N ALA A 52 23.08 -12.09 4.97
CA ALA A 52 24.51 -11.88 4.78
C ALA A 52 25.30 -12.03 6.07
N LEU A 53 26.50 -12.58 5.94
CA LEU A 53 27.52 -12.65 6.98
C LEU A 53 28.85 -12.17 6.40
N GLY A 54 29.22 -10.93 6.71
CA GLY A 54 30.32 -10.24 6.01
C GLY A 54 30.01 -10.09 4.51
N ASP A 55 30.91 -10.55 3.65
CA ASP A 55 30.75 -10.49 2.19
C ASP A 55 30.00 -11.71 1.60
N THR A 56 29.59 -12.68 2.45
CA THR A 56 28.92 -13.90 2.00
C THR A 56 27.42 -13.76 2.14
N GLN A 57 26.67 -13.99 1.04
CA GLN A 57 25.21 -14.02 1.05
C GLN A 57 24.70 -15.46 0.98
N LEU A 58 23.54 -15.68 1.60
CA LEU A 58 22.83 -16.95 1.64
C LEU A 58 21.34 -16.70 1.36
N GLU A 59 20.82 -17.40 0.35
CA GLU A 59 19.39 -17.41 0.05
C GLU A 59 18.71 -18.56 0.80
N VAL A 60 17.62 -18.26 1.52
CA VAL A 60 16.79 -19.23 2.26
C VAL A 60 15.37 -19.15 1.69
N ASP A 61 14.90 -20.24 1.09
CA ASP A 61 13.65 -20.31 0.35
C ASP A 61 12.53 -21.09 1.08
N GLN A 62 12.83 -21.65 2.25
CA GLN A 62 11.88 -22.43 3.04
C GLN A 62 12.25 -22.44 4.53
N ASP A 63 11.27 -22.73 5.37
CA ASP A 63 11.47 -22.93 6.80
C ASP A 63 12.49 -24.03 7.08
N GLY A 64 13.32 -23.81 8.09
CA GLY A 64 14.32 -24.77 8.53
C GLY A 64 15.61 -24.15 8.99
N ALA A 65 16.64 -24.98 9.06
CA ALA A 65 17.98 -24.56 9.46
C ALA A 65 18.73 -23.90 8.29
N PHE A 66 19.46 -22.83 8.59
CA PHE A 66 20.42 -22.21 7.68
C PHE A 66 21.83 -22.23 8.29
N VAL A 67 22.84 -22.18 7.45
CA VAL A 67 24.24 -22.20 7.91
C VAL A 67 25.18 -21.52 6.92
N PHE A 68 26.00 -20.64 7.43
CA PHE A 68 27.21 -20.13 6.76
C PHE A 68 28.37 -21.04 7.18
N ALA A 69 28.76 -21.95 6.30
CA ALA A 69 29.78 -22.93 6.58
C ALA A 69 31.19 -22.33 6.52
N ASP A 70 32.10 -22.83 7.38
CA ASP A 70 33.54 -22.51 7.36
C ASP A 70 33.85 -20.99 7.38
N PHE A 71 33.02 -20.23 8.12
CA PHE A 71 33.06 -18.77 8.06
C PHE A 71 34.16 -18.14 8.91
N THR A 72 34.30 -18.53 10.15
CA THR A 72 35.14 -17.82 11.10
C THR A 72 35.97 -18.76 11.99
N ARG A 73 36.84 -18.16 12.77
CA ARG A 73 37.65 -18.87 13.77
C ARG A 73 37.12 -18.67 15.17
N ALA A 74 37.66 -19.41 16.13
CA ALA A 74 37.38 -19.21 17.53
C ALA A 74 37.64 -17.75 17.98
N ASP A 75 36.80 -17.26 18.88
CA ASP A 75 36.87 -15.91 19.46
C ASP A 75 36.76 -14.76 18.44
N ALA A 76 36.08 -14.99 17.32
CA ALA A 76 35.84 -13.96 16.30
C ALA A 76 34.41 -13.40 16.41
N PRO A 77 34.22 -12.11 16.17
CA PRO A 77 32.89 -11.53 16.09
C PRO A 77 32.18 -12.01 14.83
N TYR A 78 30.87 -12.17 14.92
CA TYR A 78 29.97 -12.41 13.79
C TYR A 78 28.77 -11.45 13.85
N GLU A 79 28.22 -11.13 12.70
CA GLU A 79 26.99 -10.36 12.55
C GLU A 79 26.27 -10.85 11.30
N VAL A 80 25.11 -11.45 11.48
CA VAL A 80 24.20 -11.86 10.39
C VAL A 80 23.17 -10.74 10.20
N VAL A 81 23.01 -10.30 8.96
CA VAL A 81 22.03 -9.26 8.61
C VAL A 81 21.06 -9.78 7.57
N ILE A 82 19.83 -9.33 7.64
CA ILE A 82 18.84 -9.50 6.59
C ILE A 82 19.14 -8.46 5.51
N VAL A 83 19.41 -8.90 4.29
CA VAL A 83 19.71 -8.03 3.13
C VAL A 83 18.45 -7.76 2.33
N SER A 84 17.58 -8.77 2.21
CA SER A 84 16.31 -8.65 1.51
C SER A 84 15.30 -9.63 2.11
N GLU A 85 14.12 -9.14 2.37
CA GLU A 85 12.97 -9.91 2.84
C GLU A 85 12.07 -10.27 1.67
N PRO A 86 11.33 -11.40 1.73
CA PRO A 86 10.25 -11.65 0.80
C PRO A 86 9.22 -10.51 0.85
N PRO A 87 8.69 -10.02 -0.29
CA PRO A 87 7.86 -8.81 -0.35
C PRO A 87 6.58 -8.81 0.49
N ARG A 88 6.20 -9.95 1.05
CA ARG A 88 4.98 -10.14 1.84
C ARG A 88 5.23 -10.43 3.30
N LEU A 89 6.49 -10.46 3.69
CA LEU A 89 6.89 -10.85 5.03
C LEU A 89 7.74 -9.75 5.65
N ASP A 90 7.58 -9.61 6.95
CA ASP A 90 8.50 -8.90 7.83
C ASP A 90 9.21 -9.96 8.66
N CYS A 91 10.53 -9.91 8.70
CA CYS A 91 11.36 -10.91 9.35
C CYS A 91 12.18 -10.29 10.47
N ASP A 92 11.99 -10.77 11.67
CA ASP A 92 12.79 -10.40 12.85
C ASP A 92 13.92 -11.41 13.05
N ILE A 93 15.10 -10.93 13.47
CA ILE A 93 16.25 -11.77 13.74
C ILE A 93 16.72 -11.61 15.19
N GLU A 94 16.75 -12.71 15.94
CA GLU A 94 17.31 -12.78 17.28
C GLU A 94 18.66 -13.50 17.26
N GLY A 95 19.60 -13.12 18.14
CA GLY A 95 20.94 -13.70 18.17
C GLY A 95 21.84 -13.34 17.00
N ALA A 96 21.47 -12.28 16.22
CA ALA A 96 22.14 -11.88 14.98
C ALA A 96 23.63 -11.63 15.11
N SER A 97 24.14 -11.28 16.27
CA SER A 97 25.53 -10.91 16.46
C SER A 97 26.10 -11.45 17.78
N GLY A 98 27.39 -11.74 17.78
CA GLY A 98 28.08 -12.25 18.96
C GLY A 98 29.55 -12.51 18.71
N ILE A 99 30.15 -13.33 19.57
CA ILE A 99 31.51 -13.83 19.47
C ILE A 99 31.47 -15.36 19.51
N THR A 100 32.13 -16.00 18.59
CA THR A 100 32.26 -17.46 18.58
C THR A 100 33.19 -17.91 19.72
N GLU A 101 32.66 -18.59 20.71
CA GLU A 101 33.43 -19.09 21.89
C GLU A 101 34.10 -20.44 21.60
N GLY A 102 34.67 -20.58 20.39
CA GLY A 102 35.31 -21.84 19.97
C GLY A 102 34.35 -22.95 19.55
N GLN A 103 33.08 -22.62 19.31
CA GLN A 103 32.02 -23.54 18.88
C GLN A 103 31.24 -22.94 17.73
N ASP A 104 30.55 -23.78 16.95
CA ASP A 104 29.60 -23.35 15.95
C ASP A 104 28.46 -22.58 16.62
N VAL A 105 28.01 -21.50 15.96
CA VAL A 105 26.82 -20.74 16.34
C VAL A 105 25.61 -21.39 15.65
N THR A 106 24.62 -21.76 16.43
CA THR A 106 23.41 -22.46 15.93
C THR A 106 22.11 -21.94 16.50
N ASP A 107 22.18 -20.82 17.22
CA ASP A 107 21.11 -20.26 18.03
C ASP A 107 20.57 -18.92 17.49
N ILE A 108 20.87 -18.58 16.24
CA ILE A 108 20.23 -17.47 15.55
C ILE A 108 18.83 -17.91 15.17
N ASP A 109 17.82 -17.13 15.57
CA ASP A 109 16.43 -17.42 15.27
C ASP A 109 15.82 -16.29 14.42
N ILE A 110 15.26 -16.66 13.28
CA ILE A 110 14.60 -15.73 12.35
C ILE A 110 13.14 -16.13 12.28
N SER A 111 12.27 -15.17 12.60
CA SER A 111 10.82 -15.35 12.51
C SER A 111 10.22 -14.38 11.52
N CYS A 112 9.59 -14.90 10.48
CA CYS A 112 8.90 -14.12 9.47
C CYS A 112 7.39 -14.21 9.69
N SER A 113 6.69 -13.10 9.52
CA SER A 113 5.23 -12.99 9.56
C SER A 113 4.70 -12.19 8.40
N SER A 114 3.44 -12.43 8.03
CA SER A 114 2.80 -11.63 6.98
C SER A 114 2.77 -10.16 7.37
N ASN A 115 3.28 -9.30 6.50
CA ASN A 115 3.22 -7.87 6.71
C ASN A 115 1.81 -7.30 6.50
N ALA A 116 1.60 -6.08 6.95
CA ALA A 116 0.29 -5.42 6.87
C ALA A 116 -0.23 -5.31 5.44
N THR A 117 0.65 -5.13 4.45
CA THR A 117 0.27 -5.06 3.04
C THR A 117 -0.25 -6.38 2.48
N THR A 118 0.15 -7.52 3.04
CA THR A 118 -0.40 -8.83 2.65
C THR A 118 -1.88 -8.92 2.99
N GLU A 119 -2.31 -8.42 4.14
CA GLU A 119 -3.73 -8.32 4.46
C GLU A 119 -4.45 -7.38 3.50
N LEU A 120 -3.89 -6.19 3.24
CA LEU A 120 -4.49 -5.15 2.40
C LEU A 120 -4.75 -5.61 0.96
N PHE A 121 -3.88 -6.46 0.42
CA PHE A 121 -3.99 -6.96 -0.96
C PHE A 121 -4.36 -8.44 -1.06
N SER A 122 -4.85 -9.04 0.03
CA SER A 122 -5.34 -10.41 0.02
C SER A 122 -6.46 -10.59 -1.02
N ALA A 123 -6.40 -11.68 -1.80
CA ALA A 123 -7.39 -11.99 -2.83
C ALA A 123 -8.54 -12.87 -2.31
N ASP A 124 -8.50 -13.31 -1.07
CA ASP A 124 -9.43 -14.27 -0.48
C ASP A 124 -10.73 -13.62 0.03
N ARG A 125 -10.78 -12.28 0.04
CA ARG A 125 -11.96 -11.52 0.48
C ARG A 125 -12.23 -10.29 -0.38
N LEU A 126 -13.46 -9.82 -0.35
CA LEU A 126 -13.83 -8.50 -0.85
C LEU A 126 -13.58 -7.47 0.27
N HIS A 127 -12.55 -6.64 0.09
CA HIS A 127 -12.22 -5.58 1.05
C HIS A 127 -13.33 -4.55 1.14
N GLN A 128 -13.48 -3.92 2.28
CA GLN A 128 -14.48 -2.89 2.50
C GLN A 128 -13.84 -1.59 2.94
N VAL A 129 -14.14 -0.55 2.19
CA VAL A 129 -13.65 0.81 2.41
C VAL A 129 -14.83 1.75 2.57
N ARG A 130 -14.77 2.61 3.58
CA ARG A 130 -15.67 3.71 3.78
C ARG A 130 -14.89 5.02 3.72
N LEU A 131 -15.35 5.93 2.86
CA LEU A 131 -14.85 7.29 2.77
C LEU A 131 -15.87 8.22 3.42
N THR A 132 -15.44 9.03 4.37
CA THR A 132 -16.33 10.00 5.03
C THR A 132 -15.84 11.41 4.70
N MET A 133 -16.72 12.21 4.09
CA MET A 133 -16.42 13.56 3.63
C MET A 133 -17.50 14.52 4.17
N THR A 134 -17.13 15.74 4.50
CA THR A 134 -18.11 16.76 4.83
C THR A 134 -18.87 17.22 3.59
N LEU A 135 -20.06 17.77 3.78
CA LEU A 135 -20.83 18.39 2.68
C LEU A 135 -20.04 19.49 1.99
N GLU A 136 -19.25 20.25 2.73
CA GLU A 136 -18.40 21.32 2.22
C GLU A 136 -17.35 20.77 1.29
N GLU A 137 -16.56 19.77 1.73
CA GLU A 137 -15.55 19.10 0.92
C GLU A 137 -16.16 18.44 -0.33
N TRP A 138 -17.31 17.78 -0.18
CA TRP A 138 -18.00 17.19 -1.33
C TRP A 138 -18.38 18.25 -2.39
N ARG A 139 -18.93 19.38 -1.96
CA ARG A 139 -19.30 20.47 -2.87
C ARG A 139 -18.08 21.14 -3.50
N ALA A 140 -17.02 21.29 -2.74
CA ALA A 140 -15.74 21.77 -3.26
C ALA A 140 -15.18 20.83 -4.33
N PHE A 141 -15.23 19.51 -4.10
CA PHE A 141 -14.86 18.49 -5.07
C PHE A 141 -15.72 18.55 -6.36
N GLU A 142 -17.03 18.73 -6.23
CA GLU A 142 -17.91 18.95 -7.40
C GLU A 142 -17.47 20.18 -8.21
N LEU A 143 -17.16 21.29 -7.54
CA LEU A 143 -16.71 22.52 -8.19
C LEU A 143 -15.34 22.35 -8.86
N ASP A 144 -14.39 21.70 -8.24
CA ASP A 144 -13.08 21.40 -8.82
C ASP A 144 -13.21 20.66 -10.14
N THR A 145 -14.08 19.68 -10.19
CA THR A 145 -14.31 18.88 -11.39
C THR A 145 -14.90 19.74 -12.52
N ILE A 146 -15.78 20.68 -12.22
CA ILE A 146 -16.32 21.61 -13.19
C ILE A 146 -15.23 22.58 -13.64
N ARG A 147 -14.51 23.19 -12.72
CA ARG A 147 -13.45 24.17 -12.98
C ARG A 147 -12.33 23.58 -13.82
N ALA A 148 -11.92 22.35 -13.52
CA ALA A 148 -10.88 21.65 -14.27
C ALA A 148 -11.24 21.38 -15.75
N ASN A 149 -12.50 21.50 -16.15
CA ASN A 149 -12.95 21.39 -17.54
C ASN A 149 -12.92 22.70 -18.32
N TYR A 150 -12.48 23.79 -17.70
CA TYR A 150 -12.35 25.09 -18.35
C TYR A 150 -10.91 25.58 -18.24
N SER A 151 -10.47 26.34 -19.21
CA SER A 151 -9.19 27.07 -19.17
C SER A 151 -9.41 28.53 -19.46
N ILE A 152 -8.49 29.36 -18.99
CA ILE A 152 -8.42 30.75 -19.43
C ILE A 152 -7.77 30.74 -20.78
N ASN A 153 -8.50 31.22 -21.79
CA ASN A 153 -7.95 31.43 -23.10
C ASN A 153 -7.26 32.78 -23.14
N ASP A 154 -5.96 32.78 -23.21
CA ASP A 154 -5.13 33.94 -23.48
C ASP A 154 -5.21 35.12 -22.48
N ALA A 155 -4.52 36.20 -22.85
CA ALA A 155 -4.50 37.45 -22.09
C ALA A 155 -5.86 38.19 -22.04
N SER A 156 -6.91 37.68 -22.68
CA SER A 156 -8.24 38.29 -22.65
C SER A 156 -9.08 37.87 -21.44
N GLY A 157 -8.64 36.84 -20.69
CA GLY A 157 -9.34 36.36 -19.53
C GLY A 157 -10.66 35.62 -19.82
N SER A 158 -10.92 35.24 -21.07
CA SER A 158 -12.13 34.49 -21.44
C SER A 158 -11.97 33.03 -21.05
N ALA A 159 -12.91 32.52 -20.27
CA ALA A 159 -13.00 31.09 -19.98
C ALA A 159 -13.67 30.35 -21.13
N SER A 160 -13.13 29.22 -21.55
CA SER A 160 -13.78 28.34 -22.52
C SER A 160 -13.63 26.86 -22.10
N PRO A 161 -14.60 26.02 -22.50
CA PRO A 161 -14.50 24.61 -22.28
C PRO A 161 -13.21 24.04 -22.86
N LEU A 162 -12.51 23.21 -22.08
CA LEU A 162 -11.39 22.45 -22.60
C LEU A 162 -11.87 21.40 -23.59
N THR A 163 -11.19 21.29 -24.70
CA THR A 163 -11.46 20.24 -25.71
C THR A 163 -10.87 18.90 -25.34
N SER A 164 -10.02 18.87 -24.32
CA SER A 164 -9.45 17.67 -23.72
C SER A 164 -9.76 17.64 -22.23
N PHE A 165 -9.96 16.43 -21.69
CA PHE A 165 -10.25 16.25 -20.28
C PHE A 165 -9.03 16.69 -19.44
N SER A 166 -9.08 17.90 -18.91
CA SER A 166 -8.17 18.29 -17.86
C SER A 166 -8.72 17.85 -16.50
N HIS A 167 -7.90 17.90 -15.50
CA HIS A 167 -8.24 17.38 -14.17
C HIS A 167 -7.72 18.34 -13.12
N SER A 168 -8.47 18.43 -12.04
CA SER A 168 -7.98 19.05 -10.82
C SER A 168 -6.82 18.24 -10.27
N GLU A 169 -5.73 18.89 -9.92
CA GLU A 169 -4.64 18.31 -9.15
C GLU A 169 -4.84 18.47 -7.65
N VAL A 170 -5.89 19.17 -7.23
CA VAL A 170 -6.21 19.42 -5.83
C VAL A 170 -6.67 18.15 -5.12
N TYR A 171 -6.06 17.85 -3.99
CA TYR A 171 -6.55 16.87 -3.03
C TYR A 171 -7.61 17.49 -2.13
N ARG A 172 -8.65 16.72 -1.83
CA ARG A 172 -9.71 17.06 -0.87
C ARG A 172 -9.58 16.19 0.37
N GLN A 173 -9.97 16.72 1.52
CA GLN A 173 -9.92 15.97 2.77
C GLN A 173 -11.04 14.94 2.84
N VAL A 174 -10.68 13.73 3.23
CA VAL A 174 -11.61 12.65 3.52
C VAL A 174 -11.08 11.79 4.66
N ASP A 175 -11.95 11.22 5.47
CA ASP A 175 -11.57 10.19 6.41
C ASP A 175 -11.70 8.83 5.73
N PHE A 176 -10.65 8.05 5.78
CA PHE A 176 -10.57 6.71 5.24
C PHE A 176 -10.79 5.69 6.36
N THR A 177 -11.73 4.78 6.18
CA THR A 177 -11.97 3.66 7.12
C THR A 177 -11.90 2.35 6.36
N TYR A 178 -11.16 1.41 6.90
CA TYR A 178 -10.97 0.07 6.38
C TYR A 178 -11.47 -0.97 7.38
N LEU A 179 -12.20 -1.98 6.87
CA LEU A 179 -12.65 -3.11 7.67
C LEU A 179 -11.60 -4.22 7.62
N ASN A 180 -10.92 -4.44 8.74
CA ASN A 180 -9.90 -5.46 8.91
C ASN A 180 -10.47 -6.89 8.80
N ALA A 181 -9.61 -7.88 8.60
CA ALA A 181 -10.01 -9.28 8.50
C ALA A 181 -10.68 -9.81 9.78
N ASP A 182 -10.29 -9.29 10.93
CA ASP A 182 -10.87 -9.64 12.24
C ASP A 182 -12.22 -8.97 12.53
N GLY A 183 -12.69 -8.12 11.61
CA GLY A 183 -13.95 -7.38 11.75
C GLY A 183 -13.83 -6.05 12.51
N THR A 184 -12.65 -5.65 12.91
CA THR A 184 -12.40 -4.32 13.47
C THR A 184 -12.27 -3.28 12.36
N GLU A 185 -12.44 -2.00 12.69
CA GLU A 185 -12.24 -0.91 11.74
C GLU A 185 -10.97 -0.14 12.09
N THR A 186 -10.14 0.13 11.08
CA THR A 186 -9.03 1.07 11.17
C THR A 186 -9.39 2.34 10.41
N GLN A 187 -9.28 3.49 11.07
CA GLN A 187 -9.58 4.80 10.50
C GLN A 187 -8.30 5.64 10.41
N VAL A 188 -8.11 6.29 9.26
CA VAL A 188 -7.12 7.34 9.04
C VAL A 188 -7.86 8.61 8.66
N GLU A 189 -7.79 9.62 9.51
CA GLU A 189 -8.46 10.90 9.31
C GLU A 189 -7.65 11.80 8.38
N LYS A 190 -8.34 12.71 7.67
CA LYS A 190 -7.73 13.76 6.84
C LYS A 190 -6.71 13.21 5.86
N VAL A 191 -7.11 12.25 5.06
CA VAL A 191 -6.31 11.76 3.94
C VAL A 191 -6.68 12.51 2.65
N GLY A 192 -5.75 12.59 1.72
CA GLY A 192 -5.96 13.22 0.42
C GLY A 192 -6.84 12.36 -0.49
N PHE A 193 -7.90 12.93 -1.02
CA PHE A 193 -8.79 12.32 -2.00
C PHE A 193 -8.77 13.11 -3.31
N LYS A 194 -8.47 12.45 -4.42
CA LYS A 194 -8.40 13.08 -5.74
C LYS A 194 -8.98 12.18 -6.83
N MET A 195 -9.76 12.75 -7.75
CA MET A 195 -10.24 12.02 -8.93
C MET A 195 -9.07 11.61 -9.83
N GLN A 196 -9.10 10.36 -10.29
CA GLN A 196 -8.09 9.78 -11.16
C GLN A 196 -8.65 9.47 -12.56
N GLY A 197 -7.74 9.20 -13.48
CA GLY A 197 -8.08 8.82 -14.84
C GLY A 197 -7.78 9.94 -15.86
N ASN A 198 -7.94 9.63 -17.11
CA ASN A 198 -7.78 10.58 -18.22
C ASN A 198 -9.12 10.69 -18.96
N THR A 199 -9.42 9.78 -19.86
CA THR A 199 -10.68 9.76 -20.62
C THR A 199 -11.90 9.32 -19.82
N SER A 200 -11.71 8.74 -18.64
CA SER A 200 -12.77 8.28 -17.72
C SER A 200 -13.23 9.35 -16.74
N ARG A 201 -12.61 10.52 -16.72
CA ARG A 201 -13.03 11.61 -15.84
C ARG A 201 -14.34 12.19 -16.33
N GLN A 202 -15.22 12.42 -15.38
CA GLN A 202 -16.54 12.99 -15.65
C GLN A 202 -17.04 13.71 -14.38
N TYR A 203 -18.04 14.54 -14.55
CA TYR A 203 -18.69 15.18 -13.41
C TYR A 203 -19.11 14.13 -12.36
N PRO A 204 -18.79 14.34 -11.06
CA PRO A 204 -18.91 13.29 -10.05
C PRO A 204 -20.36 12.99 -9.63
N VAL A 205 -21.34 13.72 -10.16
CA VAL A 205 -22.75 13.54 -9.84
C VAL A 205 -23.53 13.01 -11.05
N ASP A 206 -24.32 12.00 -10.82
CA ASP A 206 -25.31 11.49 -11.78
C ASP A 206 -26.57 12.34 -11.70
N GLN A 207 -26.66 13.27 -12.65
CA GLN A 207 -27.79 14.21 -12.76
C GLN A 207 -29.01 13.62 -13.48
N GLU A 208 -28.85 12.43 -14.06
CA GLU A 208 -29.96 11.73 -14.72
C GLU A 208 -30.75 10.84 -13.74
N SER A 209 -30.19 10.60 -12.55
CA SER A 209 -30.90 9.87 -11.50
C SER A 209 -31.82 10.79 -10.68
N GLU A 210 -32.92 10.23 -10.19
CA GLU A 210 -33.86 10.92 -9.30
C GLU A 210 -34.00 10.17 -7.97
N PRO A 211 -33.48 10.68 -6.85
CA PRO A 211 -32.68 11.91 -6.71
C PRO A 211 -31.27 11.79 -7.30
N ASN A 212 -30.63 12.91 -7.53
CA ASN A 212 -29.20 12.94 -7.90
C ASN A 212 -28.38 12.13 -6.90
N ARG A 213 -27.28 11.55 -7.37
CA ARG A 213 -26.37 10.74 -6.54
C ARG A 213 -24.94 10.84 -7.03
N PRO A 214 -23.94 10.53 -6.19
CA PRO A 214 -22.56 10.36 -6.64
C PRO A 214 -22.46 9.31 -7.74
N ARG A 215 -21.72 9.64 -8.78
CA ARG A 215 -21.39 8.75 -9.89
C ARG A 215 -20.15 7.92 -9.53
N ARG A 216 -20.00 6.75 -10.14
CA ARG A 216 -18.74 6.00 -10.02
C ARG A 216 -17.66 6.65 -10.88
N PHE A 217 -16.51 6.91 -10.29
CA PHE A 217 -15.31 7.42 -10.94
C PHE A 217 -14.06 6.81 -10.29
N ALA A 218 -12.93 6.82 -11.00
CA ALA A 218 -11.66 6.42 -10.43
C ALA A 218 -11.10 7.52 -9.54
N PHE A 219 -10.48 7.15 -8.43
CA PHE A 219 -9.89 8.09 -7.47
C PHE A 219 -8.63 7.52 -6.83
N SER A 220 -7.84 8.37 -6.20
CA SER A 220 -6.74 7.98 -5.33
C SER A 220 -6.95 8.49 -3.92
N ILE A 221 -6.39 7.76 -2.97
CA ILE A 221 -6.21 8.14 -1.58
C ILE A 221 -4.72 8.29 -1.34
N LYS A 222 -4.29 9.43 -0.81
CA LYS A 222 -2.92 9.72 -0.40
C LYS A 222 -2.91 9.91 1.11
N PHE A 223 -2.18 9.06 1.83
CA PHE A 223 -2.21 9.05 3.29
C PHE A 223 -1.32 10.14 3.89
N ASP A 224 -0.27 10.51 3.22
CA ASP A 224 0.71 11.52 3.61
C ASP A 224 0.41 12.92 3.02
N GLU A 225 -0.82 13.21 2.64
CA GLU A 225 -1.21 14.51 2.07
C GLU A 225 -1.23 15.60 3.15
N GLU A 226 -0.36 16.60 3.00
CA GLU A 226 -0.23 17.73 3.91
C GLU A 226 -1.14 18.92 3.55
N PHE A 227 -1.76 18.90 2.37
CA PHE A 227 -2.61 19.99 1.83
C PHE A 227 -1.90 21.35 1.74
N ASP A 228 -0.60 21.31 1.50
CA ASP A 228 0.28 22.48 1.38
C ASP A 228 0.51 22.93 -0.07
N GLU A 229 -0.09 22.21 -1.06
CA GLU A 229 0.10 22.52 -2.47
C GLU A 229 -0.45 23.91 -2.80
N ASP A 230 0.40 24.73 -3.39
CA ASP A 230 0.06 26.02 -3.96
C ASP A 230 -0.92 25.85 -5.12
N GLU A 231 -1.75 26.83 -5.30
CA GLU A 231 -2.87 26.88 -6.21
C GLU A 231 -2.58 26.47 -7.64
N SER A 232 -3.47 25.66 -8.17
CA SER A 232 -3.61 25.50 -9.60
C SER A 232 -4.51 26.61 -10.16
N VAL A 233 -4.10 27.23 -11.25
CA VAL A 233 -4.95 28.17 -12.00
C VAL A 233 -5.98 27.36 -12.78
N TYR A 234 -7.26 27.52 -12.45
CA TYR A 234 -8.36 26.90 -13.17
C TYR A 234 -9.17 27.94 -13.92
N ALA A 235 -10.22 27.50 -14.61
CA ALA A 235 -11.15 28.42 -15.25
C ALA A 235 -11.95 29.21 -14.23
N CYS A 236 -12.29 30.44 -14.58
CA CYS A 236 -13.23 31.23 -13.84
C CYS A 236 -14.64 30.69 -13.99
N ILE A 237 -15.23 30.25 -12.92
CA ILE A 237 -16.67 29.93 -12.86
C ILE A 237 -17.31 30.67 -11.69
N ASP A 238 -18.58 30.98 -11.82
CA ASP A 238 -19.38 31.57 -10.74
C ASP A 238 -19.83 30.47 -9.73
N ALA A 239 -20.50 30.89 -8.68
CA ALA A 239 -21.01 29.98 -7.64
C ALA A 239 -22.00 28.92 -8.18
N ASN A 240 -22.52 29.08 -9.39
CA ASN A 240 -23.43 28.13 -10.04
C ASN A 240 -22.71 27.20 -11.01
N GLY A 241 -21.38 27.30 -11.12
CA GLY A 241 -20.59 26.53 -12.06
C GLY A 241 -20.66 27.06 -13.50
N THR A 242 -21.14 28.29 -13.72
CA THR A 242 -21.19 28.92 -15.03
C THR A 242 -19.91 29.71 -15.31
N PRO A 243 -19.27 29.57 -16.49
CA PRO A 243 -18.10 30.35 -16.84
C PRO A 243 -18.36 31.86 -16.67
N ALA A 244 -17.55 32.50 -15.84
CA ALA A 244 -17.59 33.94 -15.63
C ALA A 244 -16.44 34.59 -16.37
N ALA A 245 -16.74 35.62 -17.17
CA ALA A 245 -15.72 36.45 -17.77
C ALA A 245 -15.08 37.34 -16.69
N VAL A 246 -13.81 37.14 -16.39
CA VAL A 246 -13.04 38.01 -15.51
C VAL A 246 -12.10 38.83 -16.36
N SER A 247 -12.33 40.15 -16.41
CA SER A 247 -11.49 41.04 -17.17
C SER A 247 -10.19 41.34 -16.42
N GLY A 248 -9.09 40.77 -16.90
CA GLY A 248 -7.76 41.26 -16.55
C GLY A 248 -7.07 40.66 -15.32
N GLU A 249 -7.74 39.81 -14.57
CA GLU A 249 -7.13 39.07 -13.45
C GLU A 249 -7.10 37.57 -13.75
N PRO A 250 -6.04 36.87 -13.38
CA PRO A 250 -6.04 35.42 -13.46
C PRO A 250 -7.14 34.88 -12.55
N CYS A 251 -7.88 33.89 -13.03
CA CYS A 251 -8.82 33.18 -12.19
C CYS A 251 -8.09 32.12 -11.40
N TYR A 252 -7.99 32.36 -10.13
CA TYR A 252 -7.43 31.41 -9.19
C TYR A 252 -8.54 30.50 -8.68
N ASP A 253 -8.23 29.22 -8.60
CA ASP A 253 -9.00 28.34 -7.77
C ASP A 253 -8.54 28.54 -6.32
N ILE A 254 -9.37 29.18 -5.52
CA ILE A 254 -9.12 29.35 -4.11
C ILE A 254 -9.47 28.09 -3.30
N VAL A 255 -9.96 27.06 -3.96
CA VAL A 255 -10.51 25.88 -3.34
C VAL A 255 -9.42 25.09 -2.58
N GLY A 256 -8.18 25.11 -3.07
CA GLY A 256 -7.04 24.57 -2.33
C GLY A 256 -6.60 25.45 -1.16
N GLN A 257 -6.89 26.75 -1.20
CA GLN A 257 -6.51 27.69 -0.13
C GLN A 257 -7.37 27.59 1.13
N ASP A 258 -8.57 27.01 1.00
CA ASP A 258 -9.49 26.84 2.12
C ASP A 258 -9.16 25.62 2.99
N LEU A 259 -8.23 24.78 2.54
CA LEU A 259 -7.75 23.64 3.32
C LEU A 259 -6.65 24.08 4.26
N ALA A 260 -6.81 23.80 5.54
CA ALA A 260 -5.76 23.98 6.50
C ALA A 260 -4.64 22.97 6.23
N GLU A 261 -3.39 23.46 6.17
CA GLU A 261 -2.22 22.60 6.14
C GLU A 261 -2.26 21.56 7.25
N TYR A 262 -1.84 20.35 6.94
CA TYR A 262 -1.79 19.24 7.89
C TYR A 262 -0.41 18.56 7.89
N PRO A 263 0.65 19.26 8.40
CA PRO A 263 2.02 18.76 8.38
C PRO A 263 2.22 17.45 9.15
N GLU A 264 1.29 17.09 10.03
CA GLU A 264 1.31 15.82 10.76
C GLU A 264 1.07 14.61 9.86
N ALA A 265 0.70 14.83 8.59
CA ALA A 265 0.55 13.76 7.61
C ALA A 265 1.88 13.32 6.97
N ASP A 266 2.94 14.14 7.06
CA ASP A 266 4.24 13.82 6.45
C ASP A 266 4.72 12.40 6.81
N GLY A 267 5.02 11.62 5.78
CA GLY A 267 5.48 10.23 5.91
C GLY A 267 4.44 9.26 6.48
N ARG A 268 3.15 9.64 6.50
CA ARG A 268 2.10 8.76 7.00
C ARG A 268 1.72 7.69 5.99
N GLU A 269 1.66 6.47 6.46
CA GLU A 269 1.29 5.29 5.68
C GLU A 269 0.07 4.58 6.28
N PHE A 270 -0.61 3.79 5.47
CA PHE A 270 -1.62 2.86 5.89
C PHE A 270 -1.22 1.45 5.46
N MET A 271 -0.92 0.57 6.42
CA MET A 271 -0.44 -0.79 6.15
C MET A 271 0.74 -0.77 5.16
N ASP A 272 1.75 0.07 5.43
CA ASP A 272 2.98 0.27 4.66
C ASP A 272 2.74 0.76 3.21
N VAL A 273 1.65 1.48 3.00
CA VAL A 273 1.29 2.07 1.70
C VAL A 273 1.00 3.56 1.85
N GLU A 274 1.72 4.40 1.12
CA GLU A 274 1.49 5.85 1.10
C GLU A 274 0.25 6.22 0.29
N LYS A 275 -0.05 5.45 -0.78
CA LYS A 275 -1.10 5.82 -1.72
C LYS A 275 -1.80 4.64 -2.35
N LEU A 276 -3.12 4.69 -2.35
CA LEU A 276 -3.99 3.71 -2.99
C LEU A 276 -4.72 4.32 -4.19
N ARG A 277 -4.87 3.54 -5.25
CA ARG A 277 -5.72 3.85 -6.40
C ARG A 277 -6.95 2.96 -6.41
N PHE A 278 -8.08 3.57 -6.73
CA PHE A 278 -9.36 2.88 -6.88
C PHE A 278 -9.87 3.06 -8.31
N ARG A 279 -9.91 1.97 -9.06
CA ARG A 279 -10.38 1.96 -10.45
C ARG A 279 -11.73 1.26 -10.56
N PHE A 280 -12.70 1.90 -11.21
CA PHE A 280 -14.07 1.39 -11.28
C PHE A 280 -14.32 0.43 -12.46
N ASN A 281 -13.27 0.01 -13.18
CA ASN A 281 -13.32 -1.01 -14.25
C ASN A 281 -14.41 -0.75 -15.30
N ARG A 282 -14.51 0.49 -15.79
CA ARG A 282 -15.51 0.93 -16.75
C ARG A 282 -15.65 -0.01 -17.96
N ASP A 283 -14.52 -0.48 -18.49
CA ASP A 283 -14.42 -1.24 -19.72
C ASP A 283 -14.18 -2.75 -19.48
N ASP A 284 -14.25 -3.19 -18.23
CA ASP A 284 -14.15 -4.59 -17.83
C ASP A 284 -15.31 -5.01 -16.91
N PRO A 285 -16.39 -5.55 -17.48
CA PRO A 285 -17.55 -5.98 -16.70
C PRO A 285 -17.27 -7.20 -15.80
N THR A 286 -16.13 -7.86 -15.96
CA THR A 286 -15.71 -8.97 -15.09
C THR A 286 -15.00 -8.50 -13.83
N TYR A 287 -14.47 -7.29 -13.82
CA TYR A 287 -13.62 -6.72 -12.78
C TYR A 287 -12.29 -7.46 -12.55
N GLN A 288 -11.93 -8.42 -13.39
CA GLN A 288 -10.82 -9.34 -13.15
C GLN A 288 -9.54 -8.99 -13.90
N ARG A 289 -9.62 -8.31 -15.05
CA ARG A 289 -8.47 -8.15 -15.95
C ARG A 289 -7.28 -7.50 -15.29
N GLU A 290 -7.52 -6.45 -14.53
CA GLU A 290 -6.47 -5.65 -13.92
C GLU A 290 -5.81 -6.41 -12.78
N VAL A 291 -6.60 -6.98 -11.87
CA VAL A 291 -6.08 -7.79 -10.76
C VAL A 291 -5.29 -8.98 -11.28
N LEU A 292 -5.87 -9.77 -12.22
CA LEU A 292 -5.16 -10.91 -12.82
C LEU A 292 -3.86 -10.52 -13.55
N ALA A 293 -3.85 -9.36 -14.22
CA ALA A 293 -2.64 -8.90 -14.90
C ALA A 293 -1.51 -8.62 -13.90
N HIS A 294 -1.81 -7.94 -12.80
CA HIS A 294 -0.83 -7.65 -11.75
C HIS A 294 -0.39 -8.93 -11.03
N GLU A 295 -1.31 -9.82 -10.69
CA GLU A 295 -0.99 -11.12 -10.09
C GLU A 295 -0.05 -11.96 -10.97
N LEU A 296 -0.35 -12.05 -12.28
CA LEU A 296 0.47 -12.80 -13.23
C LEU A 296 1.86 -12.18 -13.42
N LEU A 297 1.97 -10.86 -13.45
CA LEU A 297 3.26 -10.19 -13.55
C LEU A 297 4.11 -10.46 -12.31
N ASN A 298 3.54 -10.28 -11.11
CA ASN A 298 4.22 -10.56 -9.85
C ASN A 298 4.62 -12.04 -9.75
N ALA A 299 3.73 -12.97 -10.10
CA ALA A 299 4.04 -14.40 -10.12
C ALA A 299 5.13 -14.79 -11.15
N ALA A 300 5.33 -13.97 -12.18
CA ALA A 300 6.39 -14.15 -13.17
C ALA A 300 7.70 -13.44 -12.78
N GLY A 301 7.80 -12.87 -11.57
CA GLY A 301 8.98 -12.10 -11.12
C GLY A 301 9.13 -10.75 -11.82
N VAL A 302 8.07 -10.22 -12.41
CA VAL A 302 8.05 -8.87 -13.00
C VAL A 302 7.42 -7.92 -11.99
N PRO A 303 8.16 -6.92 -11.48
CA PRO A 303 7.62 -5.97 -10.53
C PRO A 303 6.35 -5.30 -11.06
N ALA A 304 5.26 -5.43 -10.33
CA ALA A 304 3.98 -4.81 -10.65
C ALA A 304 3.26 -4.43 -9.35
N ALA A 305 2.42 -3.39 -9.41
CA ALA A 305 1.61 -2.99 -8.27
C ALA A 305 0.79 -4.16 -7.72
N ARG A 306 0.63 -4.24 -6.42
CA ARG A 306 -0.33 -5.16 -5.80
C ARG A 306 -1.75 -4.66 -6.06
N ALA A 307 -2.67 -5.56 -6.32
CA ALA A 307 -4.05 -5.21 -6.66
C ALA A 307 -5.04 -6.23 -6.12
N THR A 308 -6.19 -5.74 -5.68
CA THR A 308 -7.30 -6.56 -5.18
C THR A 308 -8.64 -5.85 -5.44
N HIS A 309 -9.73 -6.38 -4.88
CA HIS A 309 -11.06 -5.80 -5.02
C HIS A 309 -11.53 -5.18 -3.70
N ALA A 310 -12.10 -4.00 -3.78
CA ALA A 310 -12.72 -3.32 -2.64
C ALA A 310 -14.12 -2.82 -2.95
N GLN A 311 -15.05 -3.07 -2.04
CA GLN A 311 -16.35 -2.41 -1.99
C GLN A 311 -16.17 -1.04 -1.34
N VAL A 312 -16.58 0.02 -2.03
CA VAL A 312 -16.44 1.39 -1.54
C VAL A 312 -17.80 1.98 -1.19
N ASN A 313 -17.91 2.54 0.00
CA ASN A 313 -19.03 3.37 0.44
C ASN A 313 -18.55 4.80 0.67
N LEU A 314 -19.28 5.76 0.16
CA LEU A 314 -19.06 7.19 0.40
C LEU A 314 -20.14 7.71 1.37
N VAL A 315 -19.70 8.28 2.47
CA VAL A 315 -20.57 8.93 3.47
C VAL A 315 -20.36 10.42 3.38
N ILE A 316 -21.43 11.16 3.09
CA ILE A 316 -21.39 12.61 3.16
C ILE A 316 -22.07 13.04 4.48
N THR A 317 -21.31 13.76 5.29
CA THR A 317 -21.76 14.28 6.59
C THR A 317 -22.13 15.75 6.49
N GLY A 318 -22.89 16.24 7.47
CA GLY A 318 -23.27 17.64 7.57
C GLY A 318 -23.84 17.96 8.93
N THR A 319 -24.16 19.23 9.14
CA THR A 319 -24.81 19.69 10.37
C THR A 319 -26.34 19.46 10.31
N GLU A 320 -27.01 19.53 11.46
CA GLU A 320 -28.44 19.36 11.54
C GLU A 320 -29.18 20.31 10.58
N GLY A 321 -30.12 19.78 9.83
CA GLY A 321 -30.91 20.51 8.86
C GLY A 321 -30.30 20.66 7.47
N GLN A 322 -29.03 20.28 7.28
CA GLN A 322 -28.45 20.26 5.95
C GLN A 322 -28.95 19.08 5.12
N THR A 323 -29.05 19.30 3.83
CA THR A 323 -29.48 18.29 2.87
C THR A 323 -28.53 18.20 1.69
N LEU A 324 -28.42 17.01 1.12
CA LEU A 324 -27.79 16.76 -0.17
C LEU A 324 -28.78 16.00 -1.05
N TYR A 325 -28.97 16.44 -2.29
CA TYR A 325 -29.90 15.83 -3.25
C TYR A 325 -31.31 15.60 -2.69
N ASN A 326 -31.85 16.62 -1.99
CA ASN A 326 -33.16 16.63 -1.34
C ASN A 326 -33.33 15.62 -0.19
N SER A 327 -32.29 15.06 0.33
CA SER A 327 -32.29 14.14 1.45
C SER A 327 -31.45 14.67 2.61
N ALA A 328 -31.88 14.41 3.85
CA ALA A 328 -31.14 14.83 5.04
C ALA A 328 -29.78 14.14 5.15
N LEU A 329 -28.80 14.85 5.69
CA LEU A 329 -27.49 14.30 6.03
C LEU A 329 -27.48 13.68 7.43
N PRO A 330 -26.63 12.69 7.73
CA PRO A 330 -25.66 12.09 6.80
C PRO A 330 -26.31 11.14 5.78
N GLN A 331 -25.69 11.00 4.61
CA GLN A 331 -26.07 10.05 3.58
C GLN A 331 -24.93 9.10 3.25
N THR A 332 -25.26 7.83 3.01
CA THR A 332 -24.30 6.81 2.56
C THR A 332 -24.65 6.38 1.13
N PHE A 333 -23.66 6.45 0.26
CA PHE A 333 -23.76 6.05 -1.13
C PHE A 333 -22.87 4.83 -1.37
N ASN A 334 -23.49 3.73 -1.81
CA ASN A 334 -22.74 2.57 -2.26
C ASN A 334 -22.14 2.85 -3.65
N MET A 335 -20.83 3.05 -3.69
CA MET A 335 -20.09 3.31 -4.94
C MET A 335 -19.81 2.03 -5.74
N GLY A 336 -20.03 0.86 -5.14
CA GLY A 336 -19.81 -0.44 -5.79
C GLY A 336 -18.38 -0.96 -5.63
N VAL A 337 -18.04 -1.97 -6.43
CA VAL A 337 -16.75 -2.65 -6.39
C VAL A 337 -15.74 -1.92 -7.27
N PHE A 338 -14.52 -1.76 -6.76
CA PHE A 338 -13.37 -1.17 -7.43
C PHE A 338 -12.21 -2.16 -7.43
N THR A 339 -11.31 -2.04 -8.40
CA THR A 339 -9.95 -2.53 -8.24
C THR A 339 -9.23 -1.54 -7.34
N MET A 340 -8.80 -1.99 -6.18
CA MET A 340 -7.91 -1.29 -5.27
C MET A 340 -6.49 -1.74 -5.54
N MET A 341 -5.59 -0.80 -5.76
CA MET A 341 -4.21 -1.10 -6.11
C MET A 341 -3.25 -0.12 -5.48
N GLU A 342 -2.07 -0.62 -5.18
CA GLU A 342 -0.94 0.18 -4.75
C GLU A 342 -0.54 1.17 -5.85
N GLN A 343 -0.14 2.35 -5.49
CA GLN A 343 0.55 3.25 -6.39
C GLN A 343 2.05 3.14 -6.14
N ILE A 344 2.78 2.57 -7.08
CA ILE A 344 4.23 2.60 -7.12
C ILE A 344 4.61 3.92 -7.81
N ASP A 345 5.36 4.77 -7.14
CA ASP A 345 5.86 6.04 -7.67
C ASP A 345 7.18 5.85 -8.44
#